data_676aece5fd3207e2df33c849d1065ed7
#
_entry.id   676aece5fd3207e2df33c849d1065ed7
#
_cell.length_a   1.000
_cell.length_b   1.000
_cell.length_c   1.000
_cell.angle_alpha   90.00
_cell.angle_beta   90.00
_cell.angle_gamma   90.00
#
_symmetry.space_group_name_H-M   'P 1'
#
loop_
_entity.id
_entity.type
_entity.pdbx_description
1 polymer ?
#
loop_
_entity_poly.entity_id
_entity_poly.type
_entity_poly.pdbx_seq_one_letter_code
_entity_poly.pdbx_strand_id
1 'polypeptide(L)'
;MAGKRVKKNQKRFLPGVLLIIAALAVLLVPGEPSGIAADSPAETAEPEPVVQEEAISEEGTVVEDGLIWEGPVPESARVEDTYFDDAVFLGDSRTDGLRIYGGMNHGTYLQFTGATVESVFSKAVETPMGTMPLLDALAQMECGKIFVMLGVNELGWKGTEIFRNQSALLIQRLQEDHPDAEIVIQSILPVSAEIDEEGRYVNNQRINDYNQVWLELAEEFGVSYMNVAESVVNEEGQLPKDLCYDGVHLNKAGCRQWLEYLRTHAVGDYSAYLAPLEEVPEIPEE
;
A
#
# COMPACT_ATOMS: atom_id res chain seq x y z
N MET A 1 -45.68 47.64 19.98
CA MET A 1 -44.56 48.07 20.89
C MET A 1 -43.29 47.36 20.55
N ALA A 2 -42.26 48.15 20.27
CA ALA A 2 -40.84 47.88 20.30
C ALA A 2 -40.28 46.70 19.48
N GLY A 3 -39.73 47.07 18.35
CA GLY A 3 -38.76 46.30 17.59
C GLY A 3 -37.41 46.22 18.27
N LYS A 4 -36.66 45.13 18.00
CA LYS A 4 -35.21 45.08 18.23
C LYS A 4 -34.48 44.64 16.96
N ARG A 5 -33.59 45.52 16.54
CA ARG A 5 -32.67 45.40 15.42
C ARG A 5 -31.67 44.25 15.63
N VAL A 6 -31.45 43.43 14.59
CA VAL A 6 -30.36 42.47 14.48
C VAL A 6 -29.16 43.17 13.81
N LYS A 7 -28.01 43.16 14.44
CA LYS A 7 -26.76 43.66 13.91
C LYS A 7 -26.13 42.66 12.95
N LYS A 8 -25.83 43.11 11.75
CA LYS A 8 -25.09 42.45 10.68
C LYS A 8 -23.59 42.44 11.02
N ASN A 9 -23.00 41.28 11.26
CA ASN A 9 -21.54 41.17 11.44
C ASN A 9 -20.88 40.86 10.10
N GLN A 10 -20.01 41.75 9.67
CA GLN A 10 -19.22 41.67 8.47
C GLN A 10 -18.06 40.66 8.69
N LYS A 11 -17.93 39.69 7.80
CA LYS A 11 -16.77 38.84 7.71
C LYS A 11 -15.61 39.58 7.05
N ARG A 12 -14.49 39.67 7.74
CA ARG A 12 -13.22 40.15 7.21
C ARG A 12 -12.59 39.07 6.34
N PHE A 13 -12.36 39.37 5.08
CA PHE A 13 -11.48 38.63 4.17
C PHE A 13 -10.03 38.93 4.52
N LEU A 14 -9.21 37.90 4.64
CA LEU A 14 -7.75 37.99 4.51
C LEU A 14 -7.36 37.50 3.12
N PRO A 15 -6.50 38.22 2.42
CA PRO A 15 -6.02 37.81 1.11
C PRO A 15 -4.64 37.16 1.16
N GLY A 16 -4.41 36.18 0.31
CA GLY A 16 -3.18 36.10 -0.45
C GLY A 16 -2.13 35.11 0.09
N VAL A 17 -2.12 33.91 -0.46
CA VAL A 17 -0.89 33.16 -0.64
C VAL A 17 -0.47 33.24 -2.09
N LEU A 18 0.70 33.84 -2.30
CA LEU A 18 1.33 34.12 -3.59
C LEU A 18 2.06 32.86 -4.08
N LEU A 19 1.61 32.30 -5.21
CA LEU A 19 2.33 31.25 -5.93
C LEU A 19 3.59 31.86 -6.58
N ILE A 20 4.77 31.39 -6.21
CA ILE A 20 6.02 31.67 -6.91
C ILE A 20 6.29 30.52 -7.87
N ILE A 21 6.06 30.75 -9.17
CA ILE A 21 6.50 29.87 -10.25
C ILE A 21 7.94 30.27 -10.59
N ALA A 22 8.90 29.39 -10.30
CA ALA A 22 10.29 29.56 -10.77
C ALA A 22 10.42 28.87 -12.15
N ALA A 23 10.52 29.67 -13.20
CA ALA A 23 10.89 29.20 -14.54
C ALA A 23 12.39 28.97 -14.62
N LEU A 24 12.82 27.73 -14.88
CA LEU A 24 14.22 27.41 -15.18
C LEU A 24 14.47 27.58 -16.68
N ALA A 25 15.24 28.57 -17.07
CA ALA A 25 15.70 28.78 -18.44
C ALA A 25 16.90 27.86 -18.74
N VAL A 26 16.77 27.05 -19.76
CA VAL A 26 17.87 26.26 -20.33
C VAL A 26 18.67 27.14 -21.29
N LEU A 27 19.95 27.36 -20.99
CA LEU A 27 20.92 27.95 -21.88
C LEU A 27 21.62 26.87 -22.70
N LEU A 28 21.36 26.86 -23.98
CA LEU A 28 22.10 26.11 -25.01
C LEU A 28 23.39 26.87 -25.35
N VAL A 29 24.53 26.19 -25.29
CA VAL A 29 25.80 26.64 -25.90
C VAL A 29 26.28 25.52 -26.85
N PRO A 30 26.53 25.82 -28.12
CA PRO A 30 27.14 24.88 -29.03
C PRO A 30 28.66 25.07 -29.11
N GLY A 31 29.38 23.97 -29.27
CA GLY A 31 30.81 23.98 -29.53
C GLY A 31 31.28 22.65 -30.11
N GLU A 32 31.65 22.70 -31.37
CA GLU A 32 32.19 21.62 -32.21
C GLU A 32 33.73 21.49 -32.12
N PRO A 33 34.37 20.61 -32.91
CA PRO A 33 35.21 19.51 -32.47
C PRO A 33 36.68 19.63 -32.96
N SER A 34 37.52 18.80 -32.44
CA SER A 34 38.78 18.32 -33.09
C SER A 34 39.56 17.50 -32.07
N GLY A 35 40.19 16.36 -32.32
CA GLY A 35 40.77 15.77 -33.49
C GLY A 35 41.97 14.94 -33.03
N ILE A 36 42.00 13.65 -33.39
CA ILE A 36 43.13 12.77 -33.76
C ILE A 36 44.31 12.61 -32.75
N ALA A 37 44.61 11.42 -32.27
CA ALA A 37 45.62 10.49 -32.76
C ALA A 37 45.88 9.29 -31.81
N ALA A 38 46.16 8.18 -32.45
CA ALA A 38 46.47 6.87 -31.93
C ALA A 38 47.78 6.82 -31.09
N ASP A 39 47.84 5.89 -30.15
CA ASP A 39 48.85 4.85 -30.11
C ASP A 39 48.50 3.73 -29.11
N SER A 40 48.73 2.49 -29.50
CA SER A 40 48.72 1.24 -28.72
C SER A 40 50.19 0.73 -28.68
N PRO A 41 50.57 -0.32 -27.95
CA PRO A 41 50.03 -1.13 -26.87
C PRO A 41 50.99 -1.35 -25.68
N ALA A 42 50.46 -1.89 -24.57
CA ALA A 42 51.25 -2.77 -23.70
C ALA A 42 50.34 -3.66 -22.86
N GLU A 43 50.51 -4.91 -23.12
CA GLU A 43 50.09 -6.13 -22.45
C GLU A 43 50.55 -6.17 -21.00
N THR A 44 49.64 -6.54 -20.03
CA THR A 44 50.01 -7.39 -18.88
C THR A 44 48.81 -7.79 -18.04
N ALA A 45 48.63 -9.12 -17.93
CA ALA A 45 48.16 -9.90 -16.78
C ALA A 45 46.79 -9.60 -16.16
N GLU A 46 45.85 -10.50 -16.43
CA GLU A 46 44.68 -10.80 -15.61
C GLU A 46 45.07 -11.28 -14.21
N PRO A 47 44.36 -10.88 -13.17
CA PRO A 47 44.13 -11.75 -12.02
C PRO A 47 42.71 -12.30 -12.04
N GLU A 48 42.61 -13.58 -11.73
CA GLU A 48 41.38 -14.38 -11.61
C GLU A 48 40.35 -13.73 -10.66
N PRO A 49 39.04 -13.94 -10.89
CA PRO A 49 38.02 -13.39 -9.99
C PRO A 49 38.00 -14.24 -8.70
N VAL A 50 38.34 -13.58 -7.62
CA VAL A 50 38.01 -14.06 -6.27
C VAL A 50 36.51 -13.89 -6.13
N VAL A 51 35.77 -14.98 -6.13
CA VAL A 51 34.36 -15.05 -5.75
C VAL A 51 34.30 -14.72 -4.25
N GLN A 52 34.04 -13.47 -3.92
CA GLN A 52 33.57 -13.13 -2.60
C GLN A 52 32.05 -13.39 -2.60
N GLU A 53 31.68 -14.34 -1.81
CA GLU A 53 30.31 -14.58 -1.36
C GLU A 53 29.91 -13.34 -0.54
N GLU A 54 29.30 -12.34 -1.21
CA GLU A 54 28.68 -11.20 -0.51
C GLU A 54 27.46 -11.73 0.20
N ALA A 55 27.57 -11.82 1.53
CA ALA A 55 26.42 -11.90 2.40
C ALA A 55 25.49 -10.72 2.07
N ILE A 56 24.28 -11.01 1.60
CA ILE A 56 23.20 -10.02 1.42
C ILE A 56 22.92 -9.47 2.81
N SER A 57 23.40 -8.28 3.10
CA SER A 57 23.00 -7.54 4.28
C SER A 57 21.59 -6.99 4.00
N GLU A 58 20.63 -7.43 4.79
CA GLU A 58 19.33 -6.79 4.91
C GLU A 58 19.55 -5.41 5.54
N GLU A 59 19.84 -4.39 4.75
CA GLU A 59 19.94 -3.02 5.23
C GLU A 59 18.58 -2.33 5.04
N GLY A 60 17.75 -2.40 6.09
CA GLY A 60 16.66 -1.45 6.28
C GLY A 60 17.21 -0.13 6.79
N THR A 61 16.79 0.99 6.20
CA THR A 61 17.16 2.32 6.68
C THR A 61 16.41 2.63 7.96
N VAL A 62 17.10 2.69 9.09
CA VAL A 62 16.51 3.09 10.37
C VAL A 62 16.39 4.62 10.39
N VAL A 63 15.16 5.15 10.33
CA VAL A 63 14.85 6.53 10.71
C VAL A 63 14.42 6.54 12.18
N GLU A 64 14.69 7.60 12.92
CA GLU A 64 14.54 7.72 14.38
C GLU A 64 13.13 7.38 14.92
N ASP A 65 12.12 7.16 14.06
CA ASP A 65 10.72 6.82 14.41
C ASP A 65 10.12 5.65 13.60
N GLY A 66 10.91 4.68 13.16
CA GLY A 66 10.40 3.47 12.51
C GLY A 66 11.29 2.93 11.39
N LEU A 67 11.19 1.64 11.12
CA LEU A 67 11.82 0.99 9.97
C LEU A 67 10.98 1.29 8.73
N ILE A 68 11.53 2.08 7.79
CA ILE A 68 10.96 2.20 6.44
C ILE A 68 11.70 1.20 5.56
N TRP A 69 10.95 0.30 4.94
CA TRP A 69 11.51 -0.71 4.03
C TRP A 69 11.68 -0.11 2.63
N GLU A 70 12.85 -0.28 2.03
CA GLU A 70 12.96 -0.12 0.59
C GLU A 70 12.34 -1.36 -0.07
N GLY A 71 11.15 -1.20 -0.67
CA GLY A 71 10.37 -2.27 -1.25
C GLY A 71 9.30 -2.86 -0.32
N PRO A 72 8.79 -4.08 -0.61
CA PRO A 72 7.74 -4.71 0.19
C PRO A 72 8.20 -5.06 1.61
N VAL A 73 7.27 -4.97 2.57
CA VAL A 73 7.49 -5.44 3.95
C VAL A 73 7.95 -6.90 3.91
N PRO A 74 9.10 -7.24 4.50
CA PRO A 74 9.62 -8.60 4.51
C PRO A 74 8.86 -9.50 5.49
N GLU A 75 9.04 -10.81 5.34
CA GLU A 75 8.52 -11.79 6.29
C GLU A 75 9.07 -11.53 7.71
N SER A 76 8.18 -11.53 8.68
CA SER A 76 8.47 -11.38 10.10
C SER A 76 8.15 -12.64 10.88
N ALA A 77 8.55 -12.69 12.16
CA ALA A 77 7.98 -13.67 13.07
C ALA A 77 6.45 -13.48 13.15
N ARG A 78 5.72 -14.59 13.21
CA ARG A 78 4.26 -14.59 13.24
C ARG A 78 3.72 -13.91 14.50
N VAL A 79 2.73 -13.04 14.31
CA VAL A 79 2.02 -12.36 15.41
C VAL A 79 0.66 -13.00 15.69
N GLU A 80 0.17 -12.81 16.92
CA GLU A 80 -1.18 -13.17 17.34
C GLU A 80 -2.22 -12.17 16.82
N ASP A 81 -3.50 -12.57 16.79
CA ASP A 81 -4.59 -11.72 16.30
C ASP A 81 -4.76 -10.42 17.10
N THR A 82 -4.33 -10.39 18.36
CA THR A 82 -4.33 -9.18 19.22
C THR A 82 -3.44 -8.06 18.66
N TYR A 83 -2.48 -8.36 17.78
CA TYR A 83 -1.72 -7.37 17.03
C TYR A 83 -2.63 -6.44 16.19
N PHE A 84 -3.80 -6.93 15.78
CA PHE A 84 -4.77 -6.18 14.97
C PHE A 84 -5.84 -5.46 15.81
N ASP A 85 -5.78 -5.46 17.15
CA ASP A 85 -6.80 -4.83 17.99
C ASP A 85 -6.98 -3.35 17.72
N ASP A 86 -5.90 -2.63 17.43
CA ASP A 86 -5.85 -1.21 17.10
C ASP A 86 -5.79 -0.95 15.60
N ALA A 87 -6.02 -1.97 14.77
CA ALA A 87 -5.96 -1.86 13.32
C ALA A 87 -7.31 -1.45 12.71
N VAL A 88 -7.24 -0.63 11.65
CA VAL A 88 -8.36 -0.35 10.76
C VAL A 88 -8.04 -0.87 9.36
N PHE A 89 -8.93 -1.68 8.82
CA PHE A 89 -8.87 -2.19 7.44
C PHE A 89 -9.78 -1.33 6.56
N LEU A 90 -9.16 -0.46 5.76
CA LEU A 90 -9.83 0.42 4.82
C LEU A 90 -9.83 -0.21 3.41
N GLY A 91 -11.01 -0.40 2.80
CA GLY A 91 -11.01 -1.01 1.47
C GLY A 91 -12.37 -1.19 0.80
N ASP A 92 -12.38 -2.10 -0.15
CA ASP A 92 -13.53 -2.41 -1.00
C ASP A 92 -14.19 -3.76 -0.65
N SER A 93 -14.84 -4.40 -1.64
CA SER A 93 -15.48 -5.72 -1.49
C SER A 93 -14.50 -6.84 -1.15
N ARG A 94 -13.21 -6.73 -1.49
CA ARG A 94 -12.18 -7.70 -1.13
C ARG A 94 -11.88 -7.63 0.37
N THR A 95 -11.78 -6.42 0.91
CA THR A 95 -11.66 -6.19 2.37
C THR A 95 -12.89 -6.69 3.13
N ASP A 96 -14.11 -6.54 2.55
CA ASP A 96 -15.31 -7.15 3.12
C ASP A 96 -15.23 -8.69 3.12
N GLY A 97 -14.68 -9.26 2.05
CA GLY A 97 -14.39 -10.70 1.97
C GLY A 97 -13.45 -11.17 3.09
N LEU A 98 -12.36 -10.44 3.34
CA LEU A 98 -11.44 -10.73 4.44
C LEU A 98 -12.17 -10.71 5.80
N ARG A 99 -12.99 -9.68 6.05
CA ARG A 99 -13.81 -9.55 7.27
C ARG A 99 -14.74 -10.76 7.48
N ILE A 100 -15.40 -11.20 6.40
CA ILE A 100 -16.41 -12.27 6.49
C ILE A 100 -15.78 -13.67 6.57
N TYR A 101 -14.71 -13.90 5.81
CA TYR A 101 -14.17 -15.24 5.54
C TYR A 101 -12.77 -15.48 6.11
N GLY A 102 -12.03 -14.44 6.48
CA GLY A 102 -10.67 -14.56 7.04
C GLY A 102 -10.65 -15.32 8.36
N GLY A 103 -11.65 -15.09 9.20
CA GLY A 103 -11.79 -15.80 10.49
C GLY A 103 -11.12 -15.07 11.66
N MET A 104 -10.73 -13.81 11.46
CA MET A 104 -10.22 -12.92 12.50
C MET A 104 -11.35 -12.01 13.00
N ASN A 105 -11.45 -11.86 14.33
CA ASN A 105 -12.46 -11.00 14.98
C ASN A 105 -11.82 -9.76 15.63
N HIS A 106 -10.63 -9.36 15.18
CA HIS A 106 -9.84 -8.24 15.66
C HIS A 106 -9.82 -7.13 14.59
N GLY A 107 -9.58 -5.92 15.00
CA GLY A 107 -9.56 -4.75 14.12
C GLY A 107 -10.95 -4.25 13.71
N THR A 108 -10.97 -3.06 13.12
CA THR A 108 -12.17 -2.44 12.58
C THR A 108 -12.12 -2.43 11.06
N TYR A 109 -13.23 -2.72 10.41
CA TYR A 109 -13.34 -2.75 8.95
C TYR A 109 -14.18 -1.58 8.46
N LEU A 110 -13.54 -0.67 7.72
CA LEU A 110 -14.17 0.44 7.01
C LEU A 110 -14.13 0.15 5.51
N GLN A 111 -15.25 -0.32 4.98
CA GLN A 111 -15.31 -0.79 3.61
C GLN A 111 -16.71 -0.64 2.99
N PHE A 112 -16.78 -0.59 1.66
CA PHE A 112 -18.02 -0.81 0.91
C PHE A 112 -17.73 -1.38 -0.47
N THR A 113 -18.67 -2.12 -1.03
CA THR A 113 -18.55 -2.70 -2.37
C THR A 113 -18.41 -1.62 -3.43
N GLY A 114 -17.33 -1.70 -4.23
CA GLY A 114 -17.01 -0.72 -5.27
C GLY A 114 -16.34 0.54 -4.75
N ALA A 115 -15.76 0.51 -3.53
CA ALA A 115 -14.93 1.61 -3.03
C ALA A 115 -13.74 1.87 -3.94
N THR A 116 -13.41 3.14 -4.12
CA THR A 116 -12.26 3.65 -4.88
C THR A 116 -11.48 4.64 -4.03
N VAL A 117 -10.23 4.90 -4.38
CA VAL A 117 -9.38 5.93 -3.75
C VAL A 117 -10.00 7.34 -3.77
N GLU A 118 -10.97 7.60 -4.64
CA GLU A 118 -11.74 8.85 -4.70
C GLU A 118 -13.01 8.79 -3.85
N SER A 119 -13.77 7.69 -3.95
CA SER A 119 -15.09 7.60 -3.33
C SER A 119 -15.05 7.48 -1.80
N VAL A 120 -13.93 7.02 -1.22
CA VAL A 120 -13.73 6.96 0.24
C VAL A 120 -13.76 8.35 0.91
N PHE A 121 -13.49 9.43 0.15
CA PHE A 121 -13.55 10.82 0.60
C PHE A 121 -14.97 11.40 0.66
N SER A 122 -15.91 10.88 -0.15
CA SER A 122 -17.15 11.60 -0.42
C SER A 122 -18.41 10.77 -0.32
N LYS A 123 -18.35 9.46 -0.56
CA LYS A 123 -19.53 8.60 -0.54
C LYS A 123 -19.91 8.22 0.88
N ALA A 124 -21.03 8.76 1.36
CA ALA A 124 -21.58 8.38 2.66
C ALA A 124 -22.12 6.94 2.62
N VAL A 125 -21.67 6.13 3.58
CA VAL A 125 -22.10 4.75 3.82
C VAL A 125 -22.28 4.52 5.32
N GLU A 126 -22.93 3.43 5.70
CA GLU A 126 -23.02 3.03 7.11
C GLU A 126 -21.65 2.64 7.62
N THR A 127 -21.22 3.27 8.73
CA THR A 127 -19.97 3.02 9.43
C THR A 127 -20.22 2.86 10.92
N PRO A 128 -19.26 2.39 11.73
CA PRO A 128 -19.40 2.39 13.20
C PRO A 128 -19.66 3.78 13.80
N MET A 129 -19.28 4.87 13.09
CA MET A 129 -19.47 6.27 13.51
C MET A 129 -20.76 6.90 12.97
N GLY A 130 -21.62 6.11 12.27
CA GLY A 130 -22.84 6.59 11.60
C GLY A 130 -22.69 6.65 10.10
N THR A 131 -23.70 7.23 9.41
CA THR A 131 -23.70 7.33 7.94
C THR A 131 -22.83 8.50 7.48
N MET A 132 -21.63 8.22 6.96
CA MET A 132 -20.65 9.23 6.52
C MET A 132 -19.63 8.62 5.55
N PRO A 133 -18.76 9.43 4.90
CA PRO A 133 -17.61 8.93 4.15
C PRO A 133 -16.65 8.12 5.03
N LEU A 134 -15.97 7.09 4.45
CA LEU A 134 -15.08 6.22 5.22
C LEU A 134 -13.95 6.99 5.90
N LEU A 135 -13.34 7.98 5.22
CA LEU A 135 -12.28 8.78 5.81
C LEU A 135 -12.75 9.68 6.94
N ASP A 136 -14.00 10.20 6.87
CA ASP A 136 -14.56 10.98 7.97
C ASP A 136 -14.89 10.11 9.19
N ALA A 137 -15.25 8.85 8.96
CA ALA A 137 -15.41 7.87 10.04
C ALA A 137 -14.06 7.50 10.65
N LEU A 138 -13.04 7.23 9.82
CA LEU A 138 -11.69 6.90 10.26
C LEU A 138 -11.08 8.04 11.09
N ALA A 139 -11.21 9.29 10.66
CA ALA A 139 -10.72 10.46 11.38
C ALA A 139 -11.32 10.65 12.80
N GLN A 140 -12.39 9.93 13.14
CA GLN A 140 -13.00 9.92 14.47
C GLN A 140 -12.58 8.73 15.34
N MET A 141 -11.69 7.89 14.82
CA MET A 141 -11.22 6.67 15.50
C MET A 141 -9.78 6.85 15.96
N GLU A 142 -9.44 6.24 17.09
CA GLU A 142 -8.05 6.02 17.47
C GLU A 142 -7.59 4.68 16.92
N CYS A 143 -6.47 4.66 16.19
CA CYS A 143 -5.89 3.45 15.65
C CYS A 143 -4.35 3.56 15.60
N GLY A 144 -3.68 2.43 15.81
CA GLY A 144 -2.22 2.34 15.69
C GLY A 144 -1.79 1.86 14.29
N LYS A 145 -2.70 1.24 13.54
CA LYS A 145 -2.40 0.70 12.21
C LYS A 145 -3.57 0.91 11.24
N ILE A 146 -3.26 1.27 9.98
CA ILE A 146 -4.25 1.43 8.92
C ILE A 146 -3.81 0.60 7.71
N PHE A 147 -4.53 -0.50 7.46
CA PHE A 147 -4.30 -1.36 6.29
C PHE A 147 -5.24 -0.93 5.16
N VAL A 148 -4.66 -0.49 4.04
CA VAL A 148 -5.41 0.00 2.87
C VAL A 148 -5.37 -1.03 1.75
N MET A 149 -6.51 -1.44 1.22
CA MET A 149 -6.62 -2.21 -0.03
C MET A 149 -7.67 -1.60 -0.94
N LEU A 150 -7.23 -0.85 -1.95
CA LEU A 150 -8.03 -0.21 -2.99
C LEU A 150 -7.30 -0.30 -4.32
N GLY A 151 -8.01 -0.17 -5.44
CA GLY A 151 -7.41 -0.10 -6.77
C GLY A 151 -8.04 -1.02 -7.81
N VAL A 152 -8.72 -2.10 -7.41
CA VAL A 152 -9.37 -3.00 -8.38
C VAL A 152 -10.53 -2.33 -9.11
N ASN A 153 -11.25 -1.43 -8.45
CA ASN A 153 -12.39 -0.71 -9.03
C ASN A 153 -11.94 0.44 -9.94
N GLU A 154 -10.71 0.88 -9.82
CA GLU A 154 -10.07 1.94 -10.61
C GLU A 154 -9.42 1.43 -11.89
N LEU A 155 -9.27 0.10 -12.07
CA LEU A 155 -8.64 -0.49 -13.26
C LEU A 155 -9.31 -0.09 -14.58
N GLY A 156 -10.57 0.37 -14.55
CA GLY A 156 -11.26 0.96 -15.69
C GLY A 156 -10.91 2.43 -15.97
N TRP A 157 -10.15 3.09 -15.12
CA TRP A 157 -9.78 4.50 -15.30
C TRP A 157 -8.79 4.69 -16.47
N LYS A 158 -8.76 5.92 -16.99
CA LYS A 158 -7.92 6.25 -18.15
C LYS A 158 -6.47 6.49 -17.73
N GLY A 159 -5.70 5.39 -17.64
CA GLY A 159 -4.28 5.42 -17.26
C GLY A 159 -4.05 5.46 -15.74
N THR A 160 -2.79 5.30 -15.34
CA THR A 160 -2.37 5.21 -13.94
C THR A 160 -2.20 6.58 -13.27
N GLU A 161 -2.09 7.67 -14.03
CA GLU A 161 -1.82 9.02 -13.50
C GLU A 161 -2.96 9.53 -12.58
N ILE A 162 -4.23 9.31 -12.98
CA ILE A 162 -5.38 9.69 -12.15
C ILE A 162 -5.38 8.90 -10.85
N PHE A 163 -5.11 7.59 -10.96
CA PHE A 163 -5.00 6.70 -9.80
C PHE A 163 -3.90 7.17 -8.85
N ARG A 164 -2.68 7.43 -9.38
CA ARG A 164 -1.55 7.95 -8.60
C ARG A 164 -1.90 9.22 -7.83
N ASN A 165 -2.50 10.21 -8.51
CA ASN A 165 -2.83 11.49 -7.89
C ASN A 165 -3.87 11.35 -6.79
N GLN A 166 -4.91 10.53 -6.98
CA GLN A 166 -5.94 10.29 -5.96
C GLN A 166 -5.40 9.46 -4.80
N SER A 167 -4.55 8.48 -5.07
CA SER A 167 -3.87 7.65 -4.06
C SER A 167 -2.91 8.47 -3.20
N ALA A 168 -2.17 9.39 -3.79
CA ALA A 168 -1.31 10.33 -3.06
C ALA A 168 -2.13 11.19 -2.08
N LEU A 169 -3.28 11.73 -2.51
CA LEU A 169 -4.19 12.49 -1.64
C LEU A 169 -4.73 11.62 -0.50
N LEU A 170 -5.00 10.33 -0.76
CA LEU A 170 -5.43 9.39 0.28
C LEU A 170 -4.36 9.21 1.34
N ILE A 171 -3.11 8.92 0.94
CA ILE A 171 -2.00 8.74 1.89
C ILE A 171 -1.79 10.02 2.71
N GLN A 172 -1.75 11.19 2.07
CA GLN A 172 -1.62 12.49 2.77
C GLN A 172 -2.72 12.69 3.83
N ARG A 173 -3.97 12.41 3.47
CA ARG A 173 -5.10 12.52 4.39
C ARG A 173 -4.96 11.56 5.58
N LEU A 174 -4.51 10.32 5.35
CA LEU A 174 -4.29 9.35 6.42
C LEU A 174 -3.17 9.79 7.37
N GLN A 175 -2.06 10.32 6.84
CA GLN A 175 -0.96 10.86 7.65
C GLN A 175 -1.35 12.12 8.42
N GLU A 176 -2.20 12.99 7.84
CA GLU A 176 -2.71 14.18 8.52
C GLU A 176 -3.66 13.85 9.68
N ASP A 177 -4.57 12.88 9.46
CA ASP A 177 -5.57 12.50 10.47
C ASP A 177 -4.98 11.57 11.55
N HIS A 178 -3.95 10.76 11.22
CA HIS A 178 -3.36 9.72 12.08
C HIS A 178 -1.82 9.74 12.00
N PRO A 179 -1.17 10.80 12.50
CA PRO A 179 0.30 10.99 12.36
C PRO A 179 1.14 9.92 13.07
N ASP A 180 0.57 9.25 14.06
CA ASP A 180 1.26 8.22 14.86
C ASP A 180 0.89 6.79 14.42
N ALA A 181 0.05 6.61 13.39
CA ALA A 181 -0.36 5.29 12.94
C ALA A 181 0.56 4.75 11.84
N GLU A 182 0.85 3.45 11.91
CA GLU A 182 1.50 2.71 10.81
C GLU A 182 0.51 2.57 9.64
N ILE A 183 0.80 3.24 8.52
CA ILE A 183 0.00 3.13 7.29
C ILE A 183 0.61 2.05 6.42
N VAL A 184 -0.20 1.04 6.08
CA VAL A 184 0.19 -0.13 5.30
C VAL A 184 -0.64 -0.20 4.02
N ILE A 185 -0.01 0.06 2.89
CA ILE A 185 -0.63 -0.11 1.58
C ILE A 185 -0.49 -1.57 1.17
N GLN A 186 -1.59 -2.25 1.00
CA GLN A 186 -1.62 -3.63 0.52
C GLN A 186 -1.72 -3.66 -1.01
N SER A 187 -0.96 -4.56 -1.65
CA SER A 187 -1.08 -4.78 -3.10
C SER A 187 -2.50 -5.21 -3.48
N ILE A 188 -2.94 -4.79 -4.65
CA ILE A 188 -4.19 -5.28 -5.27
C ILE A 188 -3.99 -6.76 -5.61
N LEU A 189 -4.91 -7.61 -5.17
CA LEU A 189 -4.86 -9.04 -5.44
C LEU A 189 -5.05 -9.34 -6.93
N PRO A 190 -4.46 -10.41 -7.46
CA PRO A 190 -4.62 -10.80 -8.86
C PRO A 190 -6.05 -11.27 -9.17
N VAL A 191 -6.31 -11.50 -10.45
CA VAL A 191 -7.51 -12.16 -10.95
C VAL A 191 -7.18 -13.51 -11.58
N SER A 192 -8.20 -14.37 -11.74
CA SER A 192 -8.01 -15.69 -12.33
C SER A 192 -7.67 -15.60 -13.83
N ALA A 193 -7.13 -16.70 -14.38
CA ALA A 193 -6.85 -16.83 -15.81
C ALA A 193 -8.05 -16.49 -16.67
N GLU A 194 -9.25 -16.93 -16.29
CA GLU A 194 -10.46 -16.67 -17.08
C GLU A 194 -10.79 -15.18 -17.15
N ILE A 195 -10.69 -14.47 -16.03
CA ILE A 195 -10.93 -13.02 -15.98
C ILE A 195 -9.86 -12.27 -16.79
N ASP A 196 -8.60 -12.70 -16.66
CA ASP A 196 -7.47 -12.12 -17.38
C ASP A 196 -7.61 -12.30 -18.90
N GLU A 197 -7.98 -13.51 -19.35
CA GLU A 197 -8.19 -13.86 -20.77
C GLU A 197 -9.39 -13.13 -21.42
N GLU A 198 -10.39 -12.68 -20.63
CA GLU A 198 -11.48 -11.85 -21.15
C GLU A 198 -10.99 -10.53 -21.77
N GLY A 199 -9.76 -10.11 -21.46
CA GLY A 199 -9.10 -8.93 -22.04
C GLY A 199 -9.79 -7.60 -21.75
N ARG A 200 -10.60 -7.56 -20.67
CA ARG A 200 -11.28 -6.35 -20.19
C ARG A 200 -10.35 -5.48 -19.35
N TYR A 201 -10.89 -4.40 -18.79
CA TYR A 201 -10.11 -3.48 -17.96
C TYR A 201 -9.64 -4.11 -16.61
N VAL A 202 -10.30 -5.16 -16.11
CA VAL A 202 -9.83 -5.95 -14.98
C VAL A 202 -8.98 -7.08 -15.52
N ASN A 203 -7.65 -6.98 -15.39
CA ASN A 203 -6.67 -7.96 -15.82
C ASN A 203 -5.37 -7.82 -15.02
N ASN A 204 -4.54 -8.86 -15.00
CA ASN A 204 -3.34 -8.91 -14.18
C ASN A 204 -2.25 -7.93 -14.61
N GLN A 205 -2.14 -7.61 -15.90
CA GLN A 205 -1.19 -6.58 -16.34
C GLN A 205 -1.52 -5.21 -15.73
N ARG A 206 -2.79 -4.79 -15.75
CA ARG A 206 -3.19 -3.51 -15.14
C ARG A 206 -3.09 -3.54 -13.63
N ILE A 207 -3.36 -4.68 -12.99
CA ILE A 207 -3.17 -4.85 -11.55
C ILE A 207 -1.69 -4.62 -11.21
N ASN A 208 -0.76 -5.20 -11.96
CA ASN A 208 0.66 -5.00 -11.75
C ASN A 208 1.09 -3.54 -11.96
N ASP A 209 0.56 -2.87 -13.00
CA ASP A 209 0.82 -1.44 -13.24
C ASP A 209 0.36 -0.57 -12.06
N TYR A 210 -0.80 -0.87 -11.47
CA TYR A 210 -1.33 -0.16 -10.31
C TYR A 210 -0.60 -0.50 -9.01
N ASN A 211 -0.18 -1.76 -8.84
CA ASN A 211 0.65 -2.17 -7.72
C ASN A 211 2.02 -1.48 -7.74
N GLN A 212 2.59 -1.28 -8.92
CA GLN A 212 3.81 -0.49 -9.07
C GLN A 212 3.60 0.97 -8.63
N VAL A 213 2.44 1.58 -8.96
CA VAL A 213 2.09 2.93 -8.48
C VAL A 213 1.97 2.97 -6.95
N TRP A 214 1.36 1.95 -6.34
CA TRP A 214 1.26 1.86 -4.89
C TRP A 214 2.62 1.75 -4.21
N LEU A 215 3.51 0.90 -4.74
CA LEU A 215 4.88 0.76 -4.23
C LEU A 215 5.64 2.09 -4.29
N GLU A 216 5.64 2.77 -5.45
CA GLU A 216 6.29 4.07 -5.62
C GLU A 216 5.75 5.14 -4.67
N LEU A 217 4.43 5.16 -4.44
CA LEU A 217 3.81 6.08 -3.50
C LEU A 217 4.17 5.74 -2.05
N ALA A 218 4.22 4.46 -1.70
CA ALA A 218 4.63 4.05 -0.36
C ALA A 218 6.06 4.53 -0.05
N GLU A 219 6.99 4.37 -0.98
CA GLU A 219 8.36 4.89 -0.88
C GLU A 219 8.38 6.42 -0.81
N GLU A 220 7.61 7.11 -1.67
CA GLU A 220 7.56 8.59 -1.72
C GLU A 220 7.04 9.19 -0.41
N PHE A 221 6.04 8.58 0.21
CA PHE A 221 5.40 9.07 1.43
C PHE A 221 5.96 8.47 2.72
N GLY A 222 6.90 7.53 2.62
CA GLY A 222 7.46 6.84 3.78
C GLY A 222 6.42 6.03 4.55
N VAL A 223 5.55 5.30 3.83
CA VAL A 223 4.59 4.36 4.41
C VAL A 223 4.91 2.94 3.96
N SER A 224 4.44 1.93 4.67
CA SER A 224 4.74 0.54 4.38
C SER A 224 3.96 0.03 3.15
N TYR A 225 4.62 -0.73 2.27
CA TYR A 225 3.96 -1.48 1.20
C TYR A 225 4.03 -2.98 1.50
N MET A 226 2.88 -3.66 1.50
CA MET A 226 2.77 -5.09 1.79
C MET A 226 2.27 -5.83 0.55
N ASN A 227 3.09 -6.73 -0.01
CA ASN A 227 2.77 -7.46 -1.24
C ASN A 227 1.85 -8.67 -0.98
N VAL A 228 0.66 -8.43 -0.44
CA VAL A 228 -0.30 -9.50 -0.10
C VAL A 228 -0.72 -10.36 -1.30
N ALA A 229 -0.52 -9.88 -2.54
CA ALA A 229 -0.82 -10.64 -3.75
C ALA A 229 -0.04 -11.95 -3.82
N GLU A 230 1.21 -11.98 -3.35
CA GLU A 230 2.05 -13.19 -3.38
C GLU A 230 1.50 -14.33 -2.53
N SER A 231 0.65 -14.04 -1.54
CA SER A 231 0.00 -15.07 -0.72
C SER A 231 -1.03 -15.90 -1.47
N VAL A 232 -1.52 -15.42 -2.63
CA VAL A 232 -2.65 -16.01 -3.35
C VAL A 232 -2.40 -16.18 -4.86
N VAL A 233 -1.16 -16.10 -5.33
CA VAL A 233 -0.81 -16.34 -6.73
C VAL A 233 -0.32 -17.76 -6.98
N ASN A 234 -0.54 -18.26 -8.20
CA ASN A 234 0.14 -19.42 -8.74
C ASN A 234 1.47 -19.02 -9.41
N GLU A 235 2.18 -19.99 -9.99
CA GLU A 235 3.46 -19.77 -10.68
C GLU A 235 3.34 -18.81 -11.88
N GLU A 236 2.14 -18.71 -12.47
CA GLU A 236 1.84 -17.80 -13.58
C GLU A 236 1.41 -16.38 -13.12
N GLY A 237 1.41 -16.10 -11.81
CA GLY A 237 1.00 -14.82 -11.25
C GLY A 237 -0.52 -14.57 -11.26
N GLN A 238 -1.32 -15.62 -11.34
CA GLN A 238 -2.77 -15.57 -11.43
C GLN A 238 -3.43 -16.10 -10.17
N LEU A 239 -4.66 -15.65 -9.88
CA LEU A 239 -5.45 -16.15 -8.77
C LEU A 239 -5.98 -17.55 -9.07
N PRO A 240 -5.60 -18.60 -8.30
CA PRO A 240 -6.11 -19.95 -8.46
C PRO A 240 -7.63 -20.04 -8.25
N LYS A 241 -8.31 -20.90 -9.02
CA LYS A 241 -9.76 -21.11 -8.94
C LYS A 241 -10.24 -21.62 -7.59
N ASP A 242 -9.45 -22.44 -6.93
CA ASP A 242 -9.72 -22.99 -5.59
C ASP A 242 -9.60 -21.95 -4.48
N LEU A 243 -9.03 -20.77 -4.75
CA LEU A 243 -8.92 -19.65 -3.81
C LEU A 243 -9.96 -18.53 -4.05
N CYS A 244 -10.82 -18.63 -5.07
CA CYS A 244 -11.79 -17.58 -5.40
C CYS A 244 -13.19 -18.13 -5.68
N TYR A 245 -14.19 -17.21 -5.71
CA TYR A 245 -15.57 -17.53 -6.08
C TYR A 245 -15.86 -17.26 -7.56
N ASP A 246 -15.39 -16.13 -8.06
CA ASP A 246 -15.76 -15.57 -9.36
C ASP A 246 -14.54 -15.11 -10.17
N GLY A 247 -13.35 -15.51 -9.75
CA GLY A 247 -12.09 -15.10 -10.37
C GLY A 247 -11.58 -13.73 -9.93
N VAL A 248 -12.32 -12.99 -9.08
CA VAL A 248 -11.95 -11.67 -8.55
C VAL A 248 -11.95 -11.65 -7.02
N HIS A 249 -12.97 -12.26 -6.40
CA HIS A 249 -13.16 -12.27 -4.97
C HIS A 249 -12.69 -13.58 -4.36
N LEU A 250 -11.87 -13.48 -3.32
CA LEU A 250 -11.37 -14.64 -2.59
C LEU A 250 -12.50 -15.38 -1.89
N ASN A 251 -12.39 -16.71 -1.90
CA ASN A 251 -13.19 -17.57 -1.03
C ASN A 251 -12.55 -17.67 0.37
N LYS A 252 -13.11 -18.53 1.22
CA LYS A 252 -12.63 -18.72 2.58
C LYS A 252 -11.16 -19.18 2.66
N ALA A 253 -10.72 -20.02 1.73
CA ALA A 253 -9.34 -20.49 1.68
C ALA A 253 -8.38 -19.36 1.34
N GLY A 254 -8.68 -18.58 0.28
CA GLY A 254 -7.89 -17.42 -0.13
C GLY A 254 -7.85 -16.34 0.95
N CYS A 255 -8.99 -16.01 1.58
CA CYS A 255 -9.00 -15.03 2.68
C CYS A 255 -8.15 -15.47 3.89
N ARG A 256 -8.06 -16.77 4.16
CA ARG A 256 -7.21 -17.29 5.24
C ARG A 256 -5.73 -17.22 4.88
N GLN A 257 -5.36 -17.49 3.63
CA GLN A 257 -3.99 -17.31 3.16
C GLN A 257 -3.56 -15.83 3.25
N TRP A 258 -4.42 -14.91 2.80
CA TRP A 258 -4.17 -13.48 2.96
C TRP A 258 -4.02 -13.10 4.44
N LEU A 259 -4.90 -13.55 5.33
CA LEU A 259 -4.78 -13.24 6.75
C LEU A 259 -3.49 -13.82 7.35
N GLU A 260 -3.09 -15.04 6.97
CA GLU A 260 -1.82 -15.62 7.45
C GLU A 260 -0.62 -14.81 6.97
N TYR A 261 -0.65 -14.29 5.74
CA TYR A 261 0.35 -13.37 5.24
C TYR A 261 0.44 -12.11 6.10
N LEU A 262 -0.69 -11.51 6.48
CA LEU A 262 -0.69 -10.35 7.38
C LEU A 262 -0.05 -10.66 8.75
N ARG A 263 -0.23 -11.89 9.26
CA ARG A 263 0.37 -12.33 10.52
C ARG A 263 1.87 -12.53 10.47
N THR A 264 2.41 -12.81 9.29
CA THR A 264 3.84 -13.08 9.08
C THR A 264 4.58 -11.92 8.41
N HIS A 265 3.93 -10.76 8.27
CA HIS A 265 4.50 -9.53 7.69
C HIS A 265 4.11 -8.33 8.56
N ALA A 266 4.41 -8.42 9.87
CA ALA A 266 4.08 -7.38 10.83
C ALA A 266 4.95 -6.14 10.64
N VAL A 267 4.38 -4.95 10.88
CA VAL A 267 5.04 -3.64 10.83
C VAL A 267 5.06 -2.99 12.20
N GLY A 268 5.90 -1.99 12.41
CA GLY A 268 6.05 -1.29 13.69
C GLY A 268 6.67 -2.17 14.77
N ASP A 269 6.48 -1.82 16.04
CA ASP A 269 6.90 -2.66 17.17
C ASP A 269 5.86 -3.75 17.46
N TYR A 270 6.10 -4.94 16.96
CA TYR A 270 5.23 -6.10 17.16
C TYR A 270 5.76 -7.10 18.21
N SER A 271 6.82 -6.77 18.93
CA SER A 271 7.49 -7.68 19.90
C SER A 271 6.54 -8.22 20.98
N ALA A 272 5.57 -7.42 21.40
CA ALA A 272 4.57 -7.81 22.40
C ALA A 272 3.49 -8.78 21.87
N TYR A 273 3.43 -9.00 20.55
CA TYR A 273 2.37 -9.76 19.88
C TYR A 273 2.87 -11.04 19.24
N LEU A 274 4.14 -11.44 19.48
CA LEU A 274 4.70 -12.64 18.89
C LEU A 274 3.92 -13.89 19.29
N ALA A 275 3.54 -14.69 18.29
CA ALA A 275 2.94 -16.00 18.54
C ALA A 275 3.97 -16.93 19.23
N PRO A 276 3.51 -17.83 20.11
CA PRO A 276 4.37 -18.86 20.66
C PRO A 276 5.03 -19.67 19.53
N LEU A 277 6.33 -19.94 19.67
CA LEU A 277 7.01 -20.88 18.75
C LEU A 277 6.29 -22.22 18.87
N GLU A 278 5.81 -22.76 17.74
CA GLU A 278 5.34 -24.14 17.73
C GLU A 278 6.50 -25.06 18.14
N GLU A 279 6.34 -25.79 19.24
CA GLU A 279 7.31 -26.79 19.64
C GLU A 279 7.38 -27.85 18.53
N VAL A 280 8.52 -27.89 17.82
CA VAL A 280 8.79 -28.96 16.87
C VAL A 280 8.84 -30.24 17.72
N PRO A 281 7.94 -31.22 17.51
CA PRO A 281 7.98 -32.45 18.29
C PRO A 281 9.32 -33.10 18.10
N GLU A 282 10.05 -33.37 19.21
CA GLU A 282 11.31 -34.12 19.17
C GLU A 282 11.04 -35.44 18.44
N ILE A 283 11.71 -35.64 17.33
CA ILE A 283 11.71 -36.94 16.64
C ILE A 283 12.46 -37.88 17.59
N PRO A 284 11.83 -38.93 18.14
CA PRO A 284 12.55 -39.85 18.99
C PRO A 284 13.68 -40.51 18.16
N GLU A 285 14.91 -40.40 18.68
CA GLU A 285 16.05 -41.15 18.14
C GLU A 285 15.77 -42.66 18.26
N GLU A 286 15.70 -43.39 17.14
CA GLU A 286 15.62 -44.86 17.09
C GLU A 286 16.97 -45.51 17.42
#